data_745dfcdaa639f8cc04bcc1e0378655aa
#
_entry.id   745dfcdaa639f8cc04bcc1e0378655aa
#
_cell.length_a   1.000
_cell.length_b   1.000
_cell.length_c   1.000
_cell.angle_alpha   90.00
_cell.angle_beta   90.00
_cell.angle_gamma   90.00
#
_symmetry.space_group_name_H-M   'P 1'
#
loop_
_entity.id
_entity.type
_entity.pdbx_description
1 polymer ?
#
loop_
_entity_poly.entity_id
_entity_poly.type
_entity_poly.pdbx_seq_one_letter_code
_entity_poly.pdbx_strand_id
1 'polypeptide(L)'
;PMAAIEDPENTILMELKGGTVTIALLPAVAPLHVARMKELAREGAYDGVVFHRVIEGFMAQTGDVKNGNSGEGFNLRAAGTGGSDKPDLPAEFSKLPHDRGTIGAARSTNPNSANSQFFVNFSENSFLNGQYTVYGRVIEGMEHVDAINRGEPPAEPDMMISVKVAADA
;
A
#
# COMPACT_ATOMS: atom_id res chain seq x y z
N PRO A 1 7.22 18.24 -14.65
CA PRO A 1 6.93 18.83 -13.34
C PRO A 1 6.04 17.91 -12.52
N MET A 2 6.23 17.89 -11.21
CA MET A 2 5.39 17.13 -10.31
C MET A 2 4.01 17.76 -10.21
N ALA A 3 2.99 16.91 -10.07
CA ALA A 3 1.64 17.40 -9.82
C ALA A 3 1.61 18.19 -8.51
N ALA A 4 0.82 19.25 -8.46
CA ALA A 4 0.63 20.02 -7.25
C ALA A 4 -0.09 19.17 -6.20
N ILE A 5 0.42 19.17 -4.97
CA ILE A 5 -0.19 18.45 -3.85
C ILE A 5 -1.19 19.40 -3.19
N GLU A 6 -2.48 19.11 -3.37
CA GLU A 6 -3.56 19.95 -2.85
C GLU A 6 -3.82 19.74 -1.36
N ASP A 7 -3.64 18.51 -0.88
CA ASP A 7 -3.89 18.11 0.51
C ASP A 7 -2.72 17.31 1.05
N PRO A 8 -1.62 17.97 1.44
CA PRO A 8 -0.43 17.26 1.90
C PRO A 8 -0.63 16.42 3.16
N GLU A 9 -1.59 16.77 4.01
CA GLU A 9 -1.89 15.96 5.20
C GLU A 9 -2.46 14.58 4.81
N ASN A 10 -3.15 14.48 3.70
CA ASN A 10 -3.73 13.22 3.22
C ASN A 10 -3.07 12.74 1.92
N THR A 11 -1.78 12.99 1.78
CA THR A 11 -0.98 12.54 0.64
C THR A 11 0.22 11.77 1.14
N ILE A 12 0.48 10.62 0.53
CA ILE A 12 1.65 9.78 0.85
C ILE A 12 2.68 9.91 -0.26
N LEU A 13 3.94 10.05 0.13
CA LEU A 13 5.10 9.97 -0.76
C LEU A 13 5.80 8.65 -0.48
N MET A 14 5.73 7.72 -1.44
CA MET A 14 6.34 6.40 -1.35
C MET A 14 7.54 6.36 -2.30
N GLU A 15 8.74 6.24 -1.76
CA GLU A 15 9.96 6.17 -2.55
C GLU A 15 10.25 4.73 -2.95
N LEU A 16 10.34 4.48 -4.26
CA LEU A 16 10.74 3.19 -4.82
C LEU A 16 12.08 3.36 -5.54
N LYS A 17 12.66 2.26 -6.01
CA LYS A 17 13.96 2.31 -6.72
C LYS A 17 13.95 3.23 -7.93
N GLY A 18 12.81 3.34 -8.62
CA GLY A 18 12.70 4.16 -9.83
C GLY A 18 12.35 5.63 -9.55
N GLY A 19 11.84 5.93 -8.38
CA GLY A 19 11.44 7.29 -8.01
C GLY A 19 10.26 7.33 -7.06
N THR A 20 9.68 8.51 -6.88
CA THR A 20 8.61 8.74 -5.92
C THR A 20 7.23 8.46 -6.52
N VAL A 21 6.43 7.71 -5.77
CA VAL A 21 5.02 7.47 -6.06
C VAL A 21 4.20 8.36 -5.12
N THR A 22 3.35 9.20 -5.69
CA THR A 22 2.50 10.11 -4.92
C THR A 22 1.09 9.53 -4.84
N ILE A 23 0.59 9.34 -3.63
CA ILE A 23 -0.70 8.70 -3.37
C ILE A 23 -1.62 9.69 -2.65
N ALA A 24 -2.77 9.99 -3.28
CA ALA A 24 -3.83 10.76 -2.63
C ALA A 24 -4.67 9.81 -1.79
N LEU A 25 -4.72 10.02 -0.49
CA LEU A 25 -5.58 9.25 0.41
C LEU A 25 -7.00 9.81 0.38
N LEU A 26 -7.98 8.96 0.72
CA LEU A 26 -9.41 9.26 0.61
C LEU A 26 -10.09 9.22 2.00
N PRO A 27 -9.84 10.21 2.87
CA PRO A 27 -10.34 10.17 4.25
C PRO A 27 -11.87 10.23 4.36
N ALA A 28 -12.55 10.83 3.38
CA ALA A 28 -14.01 10.86 3.37
C ALA A 28 -14.63 9.49 3.07
N VAL A 29 -13.87 8.62 2.40
CA VAL A 29 -14.34 7.28 1.99
C VAL A 29 -13.98 6.22 3.02
N ALA A 30 -12.75 6.26 3.53
CA ALA A 30 -12.21 5.23 4.42
C ALA A 30 -11.35 5.87 5.51
N PRO A 31 -11.99 6.60 6.45
CA PRO A 31 -11.26 7.37 7.46
C PRO A 31 -10.34 6.54 8.35
N LEU A 32 -10.72 5.32 8.70
CA LEU A 32 -9.91 4.47 9.58
C LEU A 32 -8.69 3.92 8.86
N HIS A 33 -8.84 3.52 7.60
CA HIS A 33 -7.72 3.05 6.79
C HIS A 33 -6.73 4.17 6.50
N VAL A 34 -7.25 5.37 6.18
CA VAL A 34 -6.40 6.54 5.95
C VAL A 34 -5.62 6.90 7.21
N ALA A 35 -6.28 6.91 8.37
CA ALA A 35 -5.63 7.20 9.65
C ALA A 35 -4.52 6.18 9.94
N ARG A 36 -4.76 4.89 9.71
CA ARG A 36 -3.76 3.83 9.93
C ARG A 36 -2.55 4.01 9.00
N MET A 37 -2.78 4.29 7.72
CA MET A 37 -1.69 4.51 6.77
C MET A 37 -0.80 5.66 7.22
N LYS A 38 -1.38 6.78 7.62
CA LYS A 38 -0.63 7.94 8.10
C LYS A 38 0.13 7.64 9.39
N GLU A 39 -0.51 6.94 10.31
CA GLU A 39 0.11 6.56 11.58
C GLU A 39 1.36 5.69 11.36
N LEU A 40 1.25 4.66 10.54
CA LEU A 40 2.38 3.77 10.24
C LEU A 40 3.48 4.48 9.45
N ALA A 41 3.10 5.36 8.51
CA ALA A 41 4.07 6.17 7.78
C ALA A 41 4.87 7.07 8.74
N ARG A 42 4.19 7.73 9.68
CA ARG A 42 4.83 8.62 10.65
C ARG A 42 5.72 7.89 11.65
N GLU A 43 5.42 6.62 11.92
CA GLU A 43 6.26 5.78 12.77
C GLU A 43 7.47 5.21 12.03
N GLY A 44 7.56 5.41 10.71
CA GLY A 44 8.59 4.80 9.89
C GLY A 44 8.41 3.30 9.70
N ALA A 45 7.23 2.77 10.02
CA ALA A 45 6.97 1.33 10.01
C ALA A 45 7.01 0.70 8.61
N TYR A 46 6.71 1.47 7.59
CA TYR A 46 6.74 0.99 6.20
C TYR A 46 8.11 1.10 5.54
N ASP A 47 9.05 1.81 6.13
CA ASP A 47 10.38 1.98 5.53
C ASP A 47 11.10 0.64 5.44
N GLY A 48 11.59 0.28 4.26
CA GLY A 48 12.28 -0.99 4.04
C GLY A 48 11.37 -2.21 3.86
N VAL A 49 10.07 -2.04 3.83
CA VAL A 49 9.11 -3.14 3.70
C VAL A 49 8.96 -3.56 2.24
N VAL A 50 9.09 -4.86 1.97
CA VAL A 50 9.11 -5.38 0.61
C VAL A 50 7.71 -5.55 0.03
N PHE A 51 7.66 -5.53 -1.31
CA PHE A 51 6.50 -6.00 -2.07
C PHE A 51 6.61 -7.52 -2.17
N HIS A 52 5.88 -8.22 -1.34
CA HIS A 52 6.00 -9.69 -1.21
C HIS A 52 5.11 -10.47 -2.18
N ARG A 53 4.19 -9.80 -2.87
CA ARG A 53 3.29 -10.45 -3.83
C ARG A 53 2.99 -9.47 -4.96
N VAL A 54 3.55 -9.73 -6.14
CA VAL A 54 3.43 -8.85 -7.30
C VAL A 54 3.04 -9.70 -8.51
N ILE A 55 1.80 -9.53 -8.96
CA ILE A 55 1.22 -10.35 -10.03
C ILE A 55 0.98 -9.48 -11.25
N GLU A 56 1.64 -9.83 -12.36
CA GLU A 56 1.50 -9.12 -13.64
C GLU A 56 0.03 -8.97 -14.03
N GLY A 57 -0.36 -7.76 -14.40
CA GLY A 57 -1.72 -7.46 -14.83
C GLY A 57 -2.77 -7.43 -13.72
N PHE A 58 -2.37 -7.68 -12.47
CA PHE A 58 -3.29 -7.71 -11.34
C PHE A 58 -2.94 -6.61 -10.33
N MET A 59 -2.00 -6.89 -9.41
CA MET A 59 -1.70 -5.93 -8.34
C MET A 59 -0.31 -6.15 -7.76
N ALA A 60 0.18 -5.15 -7.00
CA ALA A 60 1.40 -5.24 -6.21
C ALA A 60 1.03 -5.09 -4.73
N GLN A 61 1.32 -6.09 -3.91
CA GLN A 61 0.97 -6.12 -2.49
C GLN A 61 2.20 -5.97 -1.61
N THR A 62 2.07 -5.17 -0.56
CA THR A 62 3.14 -4.83 0.37
C THR A 62 2.54 -4.52 1.75
N GLY A 63 3.36 -4.05 2.66
CA GLY A 63 2.89 -3.48 3.93
C GLY A 63 2.87 -4.41 5.11
N ASP A 64 3.51 -5.60 5.03
CA ASP A 64 3.69 -6.44 6.21
C ASP A 64 4.83 -5.86 7.06
N VAL A 65 4.47 -5.00 8.01
CA VAL A 65 5.46 -4.28 8.83
C VAL A 65 6.16 -5.18 9.84
N LYS A 66 5.61 -6.37 10.10
CA LYS A 66 6.20 -7.35 11.03
C LYS A 66 7.22 -8.26 10.33
N ASN A 67 6.80 -8.90 9.25
CA ASN A 67 7.60 -9.94 8.58
C ASN A 67 8.11 -9.52 7.21
N GLY A 68 7.74 -8.34 6.73
CA GLY A 68 8.12 -7.84 5.41
C GLY A 68 9.26 -6.84 5.39
N ASN A 69 9.80 -6.47 6.55
CA ASN A 69 10.90 -5.51 6.62
C ASN A 69 12.20 -6.20 6.18
N SER A 70 12.87 -5.62 5.17
CA SER A 70 14.09 -6.18 4.56
C SER A 70 15.35 -6.04 5.41
N GLY A 71 15.24 -5.50 6.61
CA GLY A 71 16.36 -5.36 7.52
C GLY A 71 16.81 -6.68 8.16
N GLU A 72 17.52 -6.58 9.27
CA GLU A 72 18.06 -7.72 9.98
C GLU A 72 16.96 -8.72 10.35
N GLY A 73 17.22 -10.01 10.14
CA GLY A 73 16.27 -11.08 10.44
C GLY A 73 15.20 -11.30 9.38
N PHE A 74 15.28 -10.62 8.25
CA PHE A 74 14.30 -10.77 7.18
C PHE A 74 14.23 -12.21 6.66
N ASN A 75 13.00 -12.73 6.55
CA ASN A 75 12.73 -14.04 5.97
C ASN A 75 11.63 -13.88 4.91
N LEU A 76 12.01 -14.02 3.65
CA LEU A 76 11.08 -13.84 2.52
C LEU A 76 9.87 -14.77 2.58
N ARG A 77 10.03 -15.97 3.14
CA ARG A 77 8.92 -16.93 3.27
C ARG A 77 7.86 -16.48 4.27
N ALA A 78 8.24 -15.66 5.24
CA ALA A 78 7.31 -15.15 6.24
C ALA A 78 6.64 -13.85 5.81
N ALA A 79 7.19 -13.17 4.78
CA ALA A 79 6.64 -11.91 4.29
C ALA A 79 5.21 -12.11 3.79
N GLY A 80 4.31 -11.25 4.25
CA GLY A 80 2.89 -11.33 3.93
C GLY A 80 2.02 -12.01 4.99
N THR A 81 2.64 -12.56 6.05
CA THR A 81 1.90 -13.29 7.09
C THR A 81 1.59 -12.45 8.33
N GLY A 82 2.10 -11.23 8.42
CA GLY A 82 1.97 -10.38 9.60
C GLY A 82 1.36 -9.01 9.32
N GLY A 83 1.37 -8.22 10.37
CA GLY A 83 0.85 -6.85 10.36
C GLY A 83 1.41 -6.08 11.54
N SER A 84 0.82 -4.91 11.83
CA SER A 84 1.23 -4.09 12.97
C SER A 84 0.67 -4.65 14.29
N ASP A 85 1.17 -4.13 15.41
CA ASP A 85 0.65 -4.44 16.75
C ASP A 85 -0.69 -3.74 17.05
N LYS A 86 -1.16 -2.91 16.11
CA LYS A 86 -2.41 -2.18 16.27
C LYS A 86 -3.60 -3.08 15.96
N PRO A 87 -4.81 -2.72 16.45
CA PRO A 87 -6.01 -3.52 16.19
C PRO A 87 -6.32 -3.62 14.69
N ASP A 88 -6.95 -4.72 14.29
CA ASP A 88 -7.46 -4.86 12.93
C ASP A 88 -8.52 -3.80 12.65
N LEU A 89 -8.63 -3.44 11.36
CA LEU A 89 -9.56 -2.41 10.91
C LEU A 89 -10.86 -3.05 10.38
N PRO A 90 -12.02 -2.48 10.75
CA PRO A 90 -13.27 -2.88 10.12
C PRO A 90 -13.28 -2.47 8.64
N ALA A 91 -14.00 -3.22 7.81
CA ALA A 91 -14.17 -2.88 6.41
C ALA A 91 -14.81 -1.50 6.25
N GLU A 92 -14.35 -0.74 5.26
CA GLU A 92 -14.91 0.56 4.89
C GLU A 92 -15.24 0.52 3.40
N PHE A 93 -16.14 -0.39 3.02
CA PHE A 93 -16.50 -0.58 1.62
C PHE A 93 -17.21 0.66 1.06
N SER A 94 -17.00 0.90 -0.23
CA SER A 94 -17.60 2.01 -0.95
C SER A 94 -17.94 1.58 -2.37
N LYS A 95 -18.50 2.51 -3.15
CA LYS A 95 -18.80 2.28 -4.57
C LYS A 95 -17.60 2.56 -5.47
N LEU A 96 -16.48 3.01 -4.91
CA LEU A 96 -15.30 3.30 -5.72
C LEU A 96 -14.74 1.99 -6.32
N PRO A 97 -14.42 2.00 -7.62
CA PRO A 97 -13.89 0.80 -8.26
C PRO A 97 -12.41 0.60 -7.96
N HIS A 98 -11.98 -0.66 -8.07
CA HIS A 98 -10.55 -1.00 -8.01
C HIS A 98 -9.91 -0.81 -9.39
N ASP A 99 -9.82 0.45 -9.81
CA ASP A 99 -9.18 0.83 -11.08
C ASP A 99 -7.66 0.82 -10.96
N ARG A 100 -6.98 0.89 -12.12
CA ARG A 100 -5.53 1.03 -12.14
C ARG A 100 -5.08 2.21 -11.29
N GLY A 101 -4.11 1.98 -10.41
CA GLY A 101 -3.54 2.98 -9.52
C GLY A 101 -4.27 3.16 -8.20
N THR A 102 -5.40 2.48 -7.97
CA THR A 102 -6.07 2.55 -6.67
C THR A 102 -5.36 1.71 -5.62
N ILE A 103 -5.46 2.16 -4.37
CA ILE A 103 -4.90 1.47 -3.21
C ILE A 103 -6.05 0.76 -2.50
N GLY A 104 -5.89 -0.56 -2.35
CA GLY A 104 -6.85 -1.39 -1.62
C GLY A 104 -6.22 -1.99 -0.38
N ALA A 105 -7.03 -2.23 0.64
CA ALA A 105 -6.59 -2.86 1.87
C ALA A 105 -6.55 -4.38 1.71
N ALA A 106 -5.39 -4.98 1.94
CA ALA A 106 -5.27 -6.44 1.98
C ALA A 106 -5.83 -6.95 3.30
N ARG A 107 -6.44 -8.13 3.27
CA ARG A 107 -7.07 -8.76 4.42
C ARG A 107 -7.13 -10.27 4.25
N SER A 108 -7.41 -10.98 5.33
CA SER A 108 -7.70 -12.41 5.27
C SER A 108 -9.16 -12.63 4.80
N THR A 109 -9.70 -13.84 4.96
CA THR A 109 -11.10 -14.12 4.62
C THR A 109 -12.10 -13.29 5.43
N ASN A 110 -11.73 -12.89 6.65
CA ASN A 110 -12.57 -12.00 7.46
C ASN A 110 -12.49 -10.57 6.90
N PRO A 111 -13.59 -9.97 6.44
CA PRO A 111 -13.57 -8.62 5.88
C PRO A 111 -13.14 -7.53 6.87
N ASN A 112 -13.15 -7.82 8.16
CA ASN A 112 -12.72 -6.91 9.23
C ASN A 112 -11.33 -7.27 9.77
N SER A 113 -10.45 -7.78 8.92
CA SER A 113 -9.10 -8.21 9.30
C SER A 113 -7.98 -7.40 8.64
N ALA A 114 -8.29 -6.29 7.99
CA ALA A 114 -7.26 -5.39 7.47
C ALA A 114 -6.43 -4.81 8.61
N ASN A 115 -5.14 -4.59 8.37
CA ASN A 115 -4.24 -4.07 9.39
C ASN A 115 -3.23 -3.11 8.79
N SER A 116 -2.16 -3.61 8.17
CA SER A 116 -1.11 -2.76 7.60
C SER A 116 -0.84 -3.05 6.13
N GLN A 117 -1.22 -4.22 5.63
CA GLN A 117 -0.93 -4.60 4.25
C GLN A 117 -1.91 -3.95 3.28
N PHE A 118 -1.38 -3.56 2.13
CA PHE A 118 -2.18 -2.95 1.07
C PHE A 118 -1.66 -3.37 -0.30
N PHE A 119 -2.46 -3.12 -1.33
CA PHE A 119 -2.06 -3.41 -2.69
C PHE A 119 -2.35 -2.22 -3.61
N VAL A 120 -1.53 -2.10 -4.65
CA VAL A 120 -1.72 -1.12 -5.73
C VAL A 120 -2.21 -1.89 -6.96
N ASN A 121 -3.34 -1.51 -7.50
CA ASN A 121 -3.89 -2.20 -8.66
C ASN A 121 -3.13 -1.83 -9.94
N PHE A 122 -2.69 -2.83 -10.72
CA PHE A 122 -2.06 -2.60 -12.03
C PHE A 122 -3.08 -2.35 -13.13
N SER A 123 -4.29 -2.84 -12.95
CA SER A 123 -5.35 -2.75 -13.96
C SER A 123 -6.70 -2.60 -13.28
N GLU A 124 -7.78 -2.53 -14.08
CA GLU A 124 -9.14 -2.52 -13.57
C GLU A 124 -9.50 -3.91 -13.06
N ASN A 125 -9.60 -4.04 -11.73
CA ASN A 125 -9.89 -5.31 -11.07
C ASN A 125 -11.32 -5.28 -10.51
N SER A 126 -12.32 -5.22 -11.40
CA SER A 126 -13.71 -5.02 -11.01
C SER A 126 -14.27 -6.13 -10.10
N PHE A 127 -13.69 -7.32 -10.13
CA PHE A 127 -14.08 -8.42 -9.24
C PHE A 127 -13.77 -8.15 -7.76
N LEU A 128 -12.95 -7.13 -7.47
CA LEU A 128 -12.65 -6.70 -6.09
C LEU A 128 -13.63 -5.64 -5.59
N ASN A 129 -14.43 -5.06 -6.48
CA ASN A 129 -15.32 -3.96 -6.14
C ASN A 129 -16.33 -4.38 -5.06
N GLY A 130 -16.45 -3.56 -4.01
CA GLY A 130 -17.33 -3.85 -2.87
C GLY A 130 -16.85 -4.96 -1.95
N GLN A 131 -15.69 -5.59 -2.25
CA GLN A 131 -15.14 -6.71 -1.47
C GLN A 131 -13.92 -6.30 -0.65
N TYR A 132 -13.25 -5.21 -1.06
CA TYR A 132 -12.06 -4.68 -0.41
C TYR A 132 -12.20 -3.16 -0.29
N THR A 133 -11.64 -2.60 0.79
CA THR A 133 -11.66 -1.16 1.02
C THR A 133 -10.70 -0.44 0.08
N VAL A 134 -11.20 0.55 -0.66
CA VAL A 134 -10.38 1.48 -1.46
C VAL A 134 -10.15 2.72 -0.60
N TYR A 135 -8.89 3.10 -0.36
CA TYR A 135 -8.61 4.26 0.50
C TYR A 135 -7.54 5.20 -0.05
N GLY A 136 -7.11 5.01 -1.27
CA GLY A 136 -6.15 5.90 -1.91
C GLY A 136 -6.05 5.67 -3.40
N ARG A 137 -5.34 6.59 -4.05
CA ARG A 137 -5.08 6.50 -5.49
C ARG A 137 -3.75 7.13 -5.83
N VAL A 138 -2.97 6.46 -6.68
CA VAL A 138 -1.74 7.02 -7.22
C VAL A 138 -2.10 8.18 -8.17
N ILE A 139 -1.56 9.36 -7.91
CA ILE A 139 -1.76 10.54 -8.74
C ILE A 139 -0.53 10.88 -9.56
N GLU A 140 0.64 10.34 -9.22
CA GLU A 140 1.88 10.53 -9.96
C GLU A 140 2.85 9.40 -9.63
N GLY A 141 3.64 8.96 -10.62
CA GLY A 141 4.69 7.96 -10.39
C GLY A 141 4.25 6.52 -10.56
N MET A 142 3.09 6.24 -11.17
CA MET A 142 2.63 4.85 -11.34
C MET A 142 3.63 4.00 -12.15
N GLU A 143 4.40 4.61 -13.07
CA GLU A 143 5.45 3.92 -13.81
C GLU A 143 6.50 3.27 -12.89
N HIS A 144 6.71 3.81 -11.71
CA HIS A 144 7.65 3.23 -10.73
C HIS A 144 7.08 1.98 -10.08
N VAL A 145 5.76 1.91 -9.90
CA VAL A 145 5.10 0.68 -9.44
C VAL A 145 5.14 -0.38 -10.54
N ASP A 146 4.91 0.03 -11.79
CA ASP A 146 4.96 -0.89 -12.93
C ASP A 146 6.33 -1.54 -13.10
N ALA A 147 7.39 -0.88 -12.62
CA ALA A 147 8.77 -1.32 -12.82
C ALA A 147 9.26 -2.33 -11.78
N ILE A 148 8.50 -2.61 -10.73
CA ILE A 148 8.96 -3.52 -9.67
C ILE A 148 8.91 -4.98 -10.12
N ASN A 149 9.72 -5.81 -9.49
CA ASN A 149 9.84 -7.23 -9.85
C ASN A 149 8.57 -8.00 -9.54
N ARG A 150 8.17 -8.88 -10.45
CA ARG A 150 7.00 -9.77 -10.31
C ARG A 150 7.35 -11.03 -9.53
N GLY A 151 6.37 -11.62 -8.88
CA GLY A 151 6.49 -12.91 -8.18
C GLY A 151 5.62 -12.98 -6.94
N GLU A 152 5.43 -14.21 -6.43
CA GLU A 152 4.63 -14.53 -5.24
C GLU A 152 5.41 -15.43 -4.29
N PRO A 153 6.46 -14.96 -3.63
CA PRO A 153 7.06 -13.63 -3.69
C PRO A 153 8.04 -13.49 -4.85
N PRO A 154 8.40 -12.25 -5.22
CA PRO A 154 9.51 -12.05 -6.16
C PRO A 154 10.80 -12.64 -5.60
N ALA A 155 11.64 -13.22 -6.47
CA ALA A 155 12.94 -13.74 -6.05
C ALA A 155 13.83 -12.63 -5.47
N GLU A 156 13.77 -11.45 -6.07
CA GLU A 156 14.46 -10.25 -5.60
C GLU A 156 13.41 -9.15 -5.40
N PRO A 157 12.75 -9.12 -4.22
CA PRO A 157 11.65 -8.19 -4.02
C PRO A 157 12.13 -6.75 -3.90
N ASP A 158 11.38 -5.86 -4.53
CA ASP A 158 11.56 -4.43 -4.33
C ASP A 158 10.97 -4.03 -2.98
N MET A 159 11.47 -2.92 -2.42
CA MET A 159 10.98 -2.41 -1.15
C MET A 159 10.49 -0.98 -1.28
N MET A 160 9.63 -0.57 -0.35
CA MET A 160 9.36 0.82 -0.09
C MET A 160 10.58 1.37 0.64
N ILE A 161 11.38 2.21 -0.02
CA ILE A 161 12.60 2.77 0.57
C ILE A 161 12.22 3.68 1.73
N SER A 162 11.21 4.52 1.52
CA SER A 162 10.61 5.34 2.57
C SER A 162 9.15 5.61 2.24
N VAL A 163 8.35 5.83 3.27
CA VAL A 163 6.94 6.19 3.13
C VAL A 163 6.66 7.34 4.10
N LYS A 164 6.24 8.48 3.57
CA LYS A 164 6.03 9.68 4.36
C LYS A 164 4.70 10.33 4.06
N VAL A 165 4.12 10.97 5.06
CA VAL A 165 3.01 11.89 4.83
C VAL A 165 3.61 13.17 4.22
N ALA A 166 3.05 13.64 3.11
CA ALA A 166 3.63 14.77 2.39
C ALA A 166 3.76 16.04 3.24
N ALA A 167 2.84 16.25 4.18
CA ALA A 167 2.89 17.39 5.11
C ALA A 167 4.17 17.39 5.98
N ASP A 168 4.79 16.23 6.17
CA ASP A 168 5.98 16.06 7.01
C ASP A 168 7.27 16.07 6.20
N ALA A 169 7.17 16.12 4.90
CA ALA A 169 8.31 16.03 4.00
C ALA A 169 9.05 17.37 3.85
#